data_015f72a3abcf15eae170ba3a0bc13d02
#
_entry.id   015f72a3abcf15eae170ba3a0bc13d02
#
_cell.length_a   1.000
_cell.length_b   1.000
_cell.length_c   1.000
_cell.angle_alpha   90.00
_cell.angle_beta   90.00
_cell.angle_gamma   90.00
#
_symmetry.space_group_name_H-M   'P 1'
#
loop_
_entity.id
_entity.type
_entity.pdbx_description
1 polymer ?
#
loop_
_entity_poly.entity_id
_entity_poly.type
_entity_poly.pdbx_seq_one_letter_code
_entity_poly.pdbx_strand_id
1 'polypeptide(L)'
;MNIYSHAQLNRSTGAVGLRQLFGTIAGLMLSLLLIFSSGAQAELKLNGSAIYQDLGKQQFVAALFVDDLSNNANSIQLQQSPKRMEVRIINDYSKRRWLNLWMQSISINNDRESFSGSAQEVIDIMRAPKSAPKRGDVIEYLFDPELGTSVRFNGTELIANYPPEVFNILLRTWIGPIPPSTAFKAQLLGDSIDMDADELLNDIQPQSSRIALAASWMAPAPEVASSQPEAELAPELALEVPKENPEAEAEMAAAETTETDAANQLETEKTDLASSVQATAQAKAEPL
;
A
#
# COMPACT_ATOMS: atom_id res chain seq x y z
N MET A 1 -68.83 62.71 -46.52
CA MET A 1 -68.36 62.80 -45.11
C MET A 1 -68.06 61.41 -44.62
N ASN A 2 -66.84 60.95 -44.82
CA ASN A 2 -66.42 59.56 -44.53
C ASN A 2 -65.13 59.63 -43.79
N ILE A 3 -65.11 59.10 -42.55
CA ILE A 3 -63.98 58.99 -41.73
C ILE A 3 -63.67 57.52 -41.62
N TYR A 4 -62.57 57.06 -42.22
CA TYR A 4 -62.02 55.73 -42.02
C TYR A 4 -60.75 55.88 -41.16
N SER A 5 -60.83 55.33 -39.94
CA SER A 5 -59.70 55.20 -39.03
C SER A 5 -59.00 53.87 -39.32
N HIS A 6 -57.75 53.94 -39.68
CA HIS A 6 -56.89 52.74 -39.82
C HIS A 6 -56.21 52.37 -38.46
N ALA A 7 -56.57 51.22 -37.90
CA ALA A 7 -55.86 50.61 -36.81
C ALA A 7 -54.64 49.85 -37.35
N GLN A 8 -53.43 50.30 -36.97
CA GLN A 8 -52.20 49.64 -37.22
C GLN A 8 -51.95 48.57 -36.09
N LEU A 9 -51.99 47.29 -36.46
CA LEU A 9 -51.59 46.19 -35.56
C LEU A 9 -50.07 46.07 -35.51
N ASN A 10 -49.52 46.33 -34.40
CA ASN A 10 -48.09 46.15 -34.12
C ASN A 10 -47.78 44.64 -33.87
N ARG A 11 -47.15 43.97 -34.85
CA ARG A 11 -46.70 42.61 -34.79
C ARG A 11 -45.15 42.59 -34.66
N SER A 12 -44.60 42.75 -33.48
CA SER A 12 -43.17 42.55 -33.31
C SER A 12 -42.72 42.26 -31.84
N THR A 13 -43.27 41.23 -31.20
CA THR A 13 -42.76 40.85 -29.88
C THR A 13 -42.55 39.34 -29.66
N GLY A 14 -42.68 38.52 -30.75
CA GLY A 14 -42.53 37.04 -30.61
C GLY A 14 -41.15 36.45 -30.91
N ALA A 15 -40.26 37.19 -31.58
CA ALA A 15 -39.05 36.59 -32.16
C ALA A 15 -37.80 36.68 -31.26
N VAL A 16 -37.78 37.57 -30.28
CA VAL A 16 -36.60 37.79 -29.41
C VAL A 16 -36.53 36.75 -28.26
N GLY A 17 -37.70 36.36 -27.72
CA GLY A 17 -37.76 35.38 -26.62
C GLY A 17 -37.32 33.96 -26.99
N LEU A 18 -37.64 33.54 -28.23
CA LEU A 18 -37.33 32.18 -28.68
C LEU A 18 -35.82 31.97 -28.92
N ARG A 19 -35.12 32.99 -29.43
CA ARG A 19 -33.65 32.92 -29.64
C ARG A 19 -32.87 32.90 -28.34
N GLN A 20 -33.33 33.61 -27.30
CA GLN A 20 -32.68 33.54 -25.97
C GLN A 20 -32.91 32.20 -25.28
N LEU A 21 -34.09 31.57 -25.43
CA LEU A 21 -34.36 30.24 -24.86
C LEU A 21 -33.47 29.15 -25.49
N PHE A 22 -33.27 29.16 -26.79
CA PHE A 22 -32.40 28.22 -27.49
C PHE A 22 -30.92 28.40 -27.12
N GLY A 23 -30.46 29.64 -26.89
CA GLY A 23 -29.11 29.95 -26.45
C GLY A 23 -28.79 29.41 -25.03
N THR A 24 -29.74 29.53 -24.12
CA THR A 24 -29.59 29.04 -22.74
C THR A 24 -29.64 27.52 -22.64
N ILE A 25 -30.49 26.85 -23.41
CA ILE A 25 -30.56 25.37 -23.46
C ILE A 25 -29.31 24.78 -24.11
N ALA A 26 -28.78 25.38 -25.19
CA ALA A 26 -27.55 24.95 -25.83
C ALA A 26 -26.32 25.14 -24.88
N GLY A 27 -26.25 26.22 -24.11
CA GLY A 27 -25.22 26.45 -23.10
C GLY A 27 -25.29 25.45 -21.95
N LEU A 28 -26.48 25.08 -21.49
CA LEU A 28 -26.69 24.10 -20.43
C LEU A 28 -26.32 22.68 -20.87
N MET A 29 -26.67 22.32 -22.12
CA MET A 29 -26.28 21.03 -22.70
C MET A 29 -24.77 20.91 -22.93
N LEU A 30 -24.10 21.98 -23.35
CA LEU A 30 -22.65 21.99 -23.53
C LEU A 30 -21.90 21.91 -22.21
N SER A 31 -22.38 22.53 -21.13
CA SER A 31 -21.80 22.41 -19.79
C SER A 31 -22.04 21.04 -19.19
N LEU A 32 -23.16 20.37 -19.49
CA LEU A 32 -23.44 19.01 -19.01
C LEU A 32 -22.53 17.97 -19.70
N LEU A 33 -22.16 18.17 -20.97
CA LEU A 33 -21.22 17.33 -21.70
C LEU A 33 -19.78 17.39 -21.16
N LEU A 34 -19.38 18.51 -20.55
CA LEU A 34 -18.05 18.66 -19.94
C LEU A 34 -17.90 17.94 -18.60
N ILE A 35 -19.02 17.65 -17.91
CA ILE A 35 -19.00 16.96 -16.60
C ILE A 35 -18.80 15.43 -16.76
N PHE A 36 -19.09 14.88 -17.93
CA PHE A 36 -18.91 13.44 -18.24
C PHE A 36 -17.55 13.10 -18.87
N SER A 37 -16.59 14.02 -18.88
CA SER A 37 -15.19 13.68 -19.15
C SER A 37 -14.57 13.00 -17.92
N SER A 38 -15.23 11.94 -17.42
CA SER A 38 -14.54 10.93 -16.62
C SER A 38 -13.47 10.36 -17.53
N GLY A 39 -12.21 10.71 -17.29
CA GLY A 39 -11.09 10.14 -18.01
C GLY A 39 -11.31 8.63 -18.04
N ALA A 40 -11.44 8.06 -19.22
CA ALA A 40 -11.44 6.63 -19.42
C ALA A 40 -10.07 6.16 -18.92
N GLN A 41 -9.98 5.79 -17.65
CA GLN A 41 -8.82 5.05 -17.16
C GLN A 41 -8.79 3.77 -17.98
N ALA A 42 -7.75 3.60 -18.79
CA ALA A 42 -7.53 2.36 -19.49
C ALA A 42 -7.60 1.22 -18.46
N GLU A 43 -8.49 0.26 -18.69
CA GLU A 43 -8.65 -0.89 -17.82
C GLU A 43 -7.35 -1.69 -17.86
N LEU A 44 -6.64 -1.76 -16.73
CA LEU A 44 -5.40 -2.53 -16.61
C LEU A 44 -5.69 -4.01 -16.84
N LYS A 45 -4.85 -4.66 -17.63
CA LYS A 45 -4.93 -6.09 -17.94
C LYS A 45 -4.17 -6.89 -16.89
N LEU A 46 -4.70 -8.02 -16.48
CA LEU A 46 -3.99 -8.97 -15.63
C LEU A 46 -2.79 -9.53 -16.40
N ASN A 47 -1.57 -9.22 -15.96
CA ASN A 47 -0.34 -9.77 -16.53
C ASN A 47 -0.07 -11.18 -16.01
N GLY A 48 -0.39 -11.41 -14.74
CA GLY A 48 -0.32 -12.72 -14.13
C GLY A 48 -0.68 -12.67 -12.64
N SER A 49 -0.99 -13.84 -12.09
CA SER A 49 -1.30 -14.05 -10.68
C SER A 49 -0.49 -15.21 -10.12
N ALA A 50 -0.19 -15.17 -8.81
CA ALA A 50 0.61 -16.17 -8.12
C ALA A 50 0.22 -16.29 -6.65
N ILE A 51 0.32 -17.49 -6.07
CA ILE A 51 0.12 -17.71 -4.64
C ILE A 51 1.47 -17.62 -3.92
N TYR A 52 1.58 -16.65 -2.99
CA TYR A 52 2.70 -16.62 -2.06
C TYR A 52 2.51 -17.64 -0.96
N GLN A 53 3.51 -18.51 -0.80
CA GLN A 53 3.55 -19.53 0.25
C GLN A 53 4.71 -19.27 1.22
N ASP A 54 4.47 -19.50 2.49
CA ASP A 54 5.49 -19.47 3.53
C ASP A 54 5.33 -20.70 4.44
N LEU A 55 6.43 -21.47 4.61
CA LEU A 55 6.45 -22.74 5.36
C LEU A 55 5.34 -23.71 4.90
N GLY A 56 5.12 -23.82 3.59
CA GLY A 56 4.12 -24.70 2.98
C GLY A 56 2.66 -24.26 3.16
N LYS A 57 2.41 -23.04 3.66
CA LYS A 57 1.07 -22.47 3.80
C LYS A 57 0.86 -21.34 2.81
N GLN A 58 -0.24 -21.37 2.08
CA GLN A 58 -0.68 -20.24 1.25
C GLN A 58 -0.98 -19.04 2.15
N GLN A 59 -0.44 -17.89 1.82
CA GLN A 59 -0.56 -16.70 2.65
C GLN A 59 -1.40 -15.62 1.97
N PHE A 60 -1.14 -15.35 0.70
CA PHE A 60 -1.90 -14.40 -0.10
C PHE A 60 -1.79 -14.73 -1.59
N VAL A 61 -2.75 -14.27 -2.35
CA VAL A 61 -2.64 -14.16 -3.81
C VAL A 61 -2.02 -12.81 -4.14
N ALA A 62 -1.03 -12.83 -5.02
CA ALA A 62 -0.47 -11.66 -5.67
C ALA A 62 -0.96 -11.59 -7.11
N ALA A 63 -1.35 -10.41 -7.58
CA ALA A 63 -1.69 -10.18 -8.98
C ALA A 63 -1.01 -8.91 -9.48
N LEU A 64 -0.47 -8.98 -10.68
CA LEU A 64 0.15 -7.86 -11.37
C LEU A 64 -0.71 -7.45 -12.56
N PHE A 65 -1.14 -6.19 -12.56
CA PHE A 65 -1.89 -5.60 -13.65
C PHE A 65 -1.07 -4.52 -14.33
N VAL A 66 -1.11 -4.51 -15.65
CA VAL A 66 -0.36 -3.56 -16.50
C VAL A 66 -1.24 -3.10 -17.68
N ASP A 67 -0.86 -2.01 -18.29
CA ASP A 67 -1.49 -1.55 -19.53
C ASP A 67 -1.09 -2.44 -20.72
N ASP A 68 0.23 -2.68 -20.89
CA ASP A 68 0.78 -3.56 -21.92
C ASP A 68 1.37 -4.82 -21.29
N LEU A 69 0.80 -5.99 -21.65
CA LEU A 69 1.26 -7.29 -21.16
C LEU A 69 2.72 -7.55 -21.56
N SER A 70 3.49 -8.10 -20.63
CA SER A 70 4.90 -8.45 -20.87
C SER A 70 5.36 -9.57 -19.95
N ASN A 71 6.13 -10.50 -20.50
CA ASN A 71 6.86 -11.50 -19.71
C ASN A 71 8.27 -11.06 -19.32
N ASN A 72 8.67 -9.84 -19.67
CA ASN A 72 9.97 -9.29 -19.31
C ASN A 72 9.87 -8.33 -18.12
N ALA A 73 10.48 -8.73 -17.01
CA ALA A 73 10.47 -7.97 -15.77
C ALA A 73 11.03 -6.53 -15.94
N ASN A 74 12.11 -6.37 -16.72
CA ASN A 74 12.70 -5.05 -16.95
C ASN A 74 11.76 -4.17 -17.80
N SER A 75 11.11 -4.74 -18.81
CA SER A 75 10.12 -4.01 -19.61
C SER A 75 8.99 -3.49 -18.73
N ILE A 76 8.43 -4.32 -17.83
CA ILE A 76 7.37 -3.90 -16.91
C ILE A 76 7.85 -2.78 -15.96
N GLN A 77 9.07 -2.90 -15.42
CA GLN A 77 9.63 -1.88 -14.52
C GLN A 77 9.83 -0.53 -15.22
N LEU A 78 10.22 -0.54 -16.50
CA LEU A 78 10.50 0.67 -17.28
C LEU A 78 9.26 1.29 -17.94
N GLN A 79 8.14 0.58 -18.02
CA GLN A 79 6.89 1.14 -18.57
C GLN A 79 6.47 2.39 -17.79
N GLN A 80 6.16 3.45 -18.53
CA GLN A 80 5.63 4.71 -17.99
C GLN A 80 4.09 4.76 -18.12
N SER A 81 3.44 3.61 -18.09
CA SER A 81 1.98 3.46 -18.09
C SER A 81 1.48 2.99 -16.72
N PRO A 82 0.20 3.18 -16.42
CA PRO A 82 -0.38 2.75 -15.15
C PRO A 82 -0.14 1.26 -14.86
N LYS A 83 0.11 0.94 -13.60
CA LYS A 83 0.33 -0.44 -13.11
C LYS A 83 -0.30 -0.62 -11.73
N ARG A 84 -0.66 -1.85 -11.39
CA ARG A 84 -1.17 -2.21 -10.07
C ARG A 84 -0.59 -3.54 -9.61
N MET A 85 -0.06 -3.55 -8.40
CA MET A 85 0.19 -4.76 -7.63
C MET A 85 -0.97 -4.94 -6.66
N GLU A 86 -1.59 -6.12 -6.66
CA GLU A 86 -2.72 -6.42 -5.79
C GLU A 86 -2.39 -7.63 -4.92
N VAL A 87 -2.71 -7.56 -3.64
CA VAL A 87 -2.56 -8.63 -2.65
C VAL A 87 -3.92 -8.95 -2.06
N ARG A 88 -4.35 -10.21 -2.15
CA ARG A 88 -5.56 -10.72 -1.48
C ARG A 88 -5.17 -11.71 -0.41
N ILE A 89 -5.50 -11.43 0.83
CA ILE A 89 -5.03 -12.19 2.00
C ILE A 89 -5.82 -13.49 2.14
N ILE A 90 -5.11 -14.63 2.08
CA ILE A 90 -5.66 -15.98 2.31
C ILE A 90 -5.64 -16.31 3.80
N ASN A 91 -4.55 -16.02 4.50
CA ASN A 91 -4.37 -16.32 5.92
C ASN A 91 -3.94 -15.08 6.69
N ASP A 92 -4.42 -14.96 7.92
CA ASP A 92 -4.14 -13.84 8.81
C ASP A 92 -2.65 -13.60 9.03
N TYR A 93 -2.24 -12.35 8.94
CA TYR A 93 -0.92 -11.91 9.36
C TYR A 93 -0.94 -11.24 10.72
N SER A 94 0.16 -11.35 11.49
CA SER A 94 0.46 -10.34 12.50
C SER A 94 1.09 -9.12 11.83
N LYS A 95 0.89 -7.94 12.40
CA LYS A 95 1.46 -6.70 11.85
C LYS A 95 2.99 -6.78 11.70
N ARG A 96 3.66 -7.36 12.71
CA ARG A 96 5.11 -7.56 12.70
C ARG A 96 5.57 -8.48 11.55
N ARG A 97 4.89 -9.63 11.36
CA ARG A 97 5.23 -10.58 10.29
C ARG A 97 5.04 -9.95 8.90
N TRP A 98 3.95 -9.18 8.71
CA TRP A 98 3.69 -8.45 7.48
C TRP A 98 4.80 -7.43 7.16
N LEU A 99 5.16 -6.59 8.14
CA LEU A 99 6.23 -5.61 8.00
C LEU A 99 7.58 -6.27 7.70
N ASN A 100 7.92 -7.34 8.43
CA ASN A 100 9.19 -8.05 8.23
C ASN A 100 9.30 -8.66 6.83
N LEU A 101 8.21 -9.26 6.31
CA LEU A 101 8.17 -9.82 4.96
C LEU A 101 8.53 -8.75 3.91
N TRP A 102 7.87 -7.61 3.96
CA TRP A 102 8.12 -6.53 3.01
C TRP A 102 9.51 -5.92 3.16
N MET A 103 9.92 -5.56 4.37
CA MET A 103 11.22 -4.93 4.60
C MET A 103 12.38 -5.84 4.20
N GLN A 104 12.29 -7.13 4.49
CA GLN A 104 13.28 -8.11 4.04
C GLN A 104 13.33 -8.20 2.52
N SER A 105 12.18 -8.38 1.86
CA SER A 105 12.11 -8.47 0.40
C SER A 105 12.60 -7.19 -0.29
N ILE A 106 12.29 -6.02 0.25
CA ILE A 106 12.77 -4.74 -0.27
C ILE A 106 14.29 -4.64 -0.15
N SER A 107 14.85 -4.97 1.02
CA SER A 107 16.29 -4.83 1.28
C SER A 107 17.17 -5.71 0.39
N ILE A 108 16.68 -6.89 -0.02
CA ILE A 108 17.45 -7.81 -0.86
C ILE A 108 17.26 -7.56 -2.37
N ASN A 109 16.23 -6.84 -2.77
CA ASN A 109 15.90 -6.60 -4.17
C ASN A 109 16.22 -5.17 -4.65
N ASN A 110 16.59 -4.26 -3.76
CA ASN A 110 16.90 -2.88 -4.11
C ASN A 110 18.31 -2.53 -3.63
N ASP A 111 19.02 -1.75 -4.43
CA ASP A 111 20.31 -1.20 -4.00
C ASP A 111 20.11 -0.15 -2.90
N ARG A 112 21.19 0.07 -2.12
CA ARG A 112 21.14 0.95 -0.96
C ARG A 112 20.80 2.40 -1.32
N GLU A 113 21.26 2.86 -2.47
CA GLU A 113 21.07 4.25 -2.91
C GLU A 113 19.60 4.49 -3.26
N SER A 114 19.03 3.65 -4.13
CA SER A 114 17.60 3.70 -4.51
C SER A 114 16.68 3.60 -3.30
N PHE A 115 16.97 2.70 -2.36
CA PHE A 115 16.16 2.54 -1.16
C PHE A 115 16.29 3.75 -0.22
N SER A 116 17.50 4.28 0.01
CA SER A 116 17.70 5.38 0.96
C SER A 116 16.98 6.66 0.56
N GLY A 117 16.85 6.92 -0.75
CA GLY A 117 16.12 8.08 -1.29
C GLY A 117 14.62 8.04 -1.06
N SER A 118 14.04 6.85 -0.86
CA SER A 118 12.58 6.64 -0.69
C SER A 118 12.23 5.87 0.59
N ALA A 119 13.17 5.80 1.54
CA ALA A 119 12.99 4.97 2.73
C ALA A 119 11.82 5.42 3.60
N GLN A 120 11.59 6.73 3.71
CA GLN A 120 10.50 7.27 4.51
C GLN A 120 9.15 6.93 3.88
N GLU A 121 9.00 7.12 2.57
CA GLU A 121 7.76 6.80 1.83
C GLU A 121 7.44 5.32 1.92
N VAL A 122 8.43 4.45 1.78
CA VAL A 122 8.27 3.00 1.94
C VAL A 122 7.81 2.64 3.36
N ILE A 123 8.41 3.24 4.39
CA ILE A 123 8.02 3.03 5.78
C ILE A 123 6.57 3.50 6.01
N ASP A 124 6.20 4.63 5.47
CA ASP A 124 4.85 5.18 5.60
C ASP A 124 3.81 4.28 4.92
N ILE A 125 4.10 3.76 3.72
CA ILE A 125 3.27 2.77 3.03
C ILE A 125 3.08 1.53 3.89
N MET A 126 4.16 1.00 4.46
CA MET A 126 4.07 -0.21 5.29
C MET A 126 3.31 0.00 6.60
N ARG A 127 3.26 1.24 7.09
CA ARG A 127 2.57 1.62 8.33
C ARG A 127 1.15 2.14 8.11
N ALA A 128 0.80 2.53 6.89
CA ALA A 128 -0.50 3.10 6.56
C ALA A 128 -1.69 2.25 7.04
N PRO A 129 -1.71 0.91 6.88
CA PRO A 129 -2.74 0.09 7.51
C PRO A 129 -2.62 0.11 9.04
N LYS A 130 -3.64 0.68 9.73
CA LYS A 130 -3.64 0.77 11.20
C LYS A 130 -3.89 -0.57 11.89
N SER A 131 -4.35 -1.60 11.16
CA SER A 131 -4.52 -2.96 11.66
C SER A 131 -3.69 -3.99 10.87
N ALA A 132 -3.49 -5.17 11.46
CA ALA A 132 -2.88 -6.30 10.76
C ALA A 132 -3.77 -6.78 9.59
N PRO A 133 -3.18 -7.21 8.46
CA PRO A 133 -3.93 -7.83 7.37
C PRO A 133 -4.62 -9.11 7.83
N LYS A 134 -5.87 -9.28 7.44
CA LYS A 134 -6.72 -10.41 7.78
C LYS A 134 -7.22 -11.10 6.51
N ARG A 135 -7.61 -12.36 6.64
CA ARG A 135 -8.23 -13.11 5.54
C ARG A 135 -9.36 -12.29 4.90
N GLY A 136 -9.30 -12.18 3.58
CA GLY A 136 -10.25 -11.41 2.79
C GLY A 136 -9.85 -9.97 2.55
N ASP A 137 -8.83 -9.43 3.24
CA ASP A 137 -8.36 -8.07 2.94
C ASP A 137 -7.70 -8.00 1.56
N VAL A 138 -7.91 -6.87 0.89
CA VAL A 138 -7.31 -6.52 -0.39
C VAL A 138 -6.44 -5.29 -0.22
N ILE A 139 -5.18 -5.38 -0.63
CA ILE A 139 -4.21 -4.28 -0.60
C ILE A 139 -3.74 -4.05 -2.02
N GLU A 140 -3.86 -2.82 -2.49
CA GLU A 140 -3.46 -2.41 -3.82
C GLU A 140 -2.35 -1.37 -3.72
N TYR A 141 -1.27 -1.59 -4.45
CA TYR A 141 -0.23 -0.61 -4.71
C TYR A 141 -0.37 -0.19 -6.16
N LEU A 142 -0.60 1.10 -6.40
CA LEU A 142 -0.90 1.63 -7.72
C LEU A 142 0.22 2.57 -8.16
N PHE A 143 0.52 2.53 -9.44
CA PHE A 143 1.38 3.48 -10.11
C PHE A 143 0.59 4.19 -11.20
N ASP A 144 0.66 5.50 -11.19
CA ASP A 144 0.19 6.36 -12.25
C ASP A 144 1.33 7.28 -12.68
N PRO A 145 1.60 7.44 -13.98
CA PRO A 145 2.73 8.25 -14.46
C PRO A 145 2.62 9.73 -14.12
N GLU A 146 1.41 10.26 -13.89
CA GLU A 146 1.16 11.67 -13.57
C GLU A 146 1.04 11.89 -12.05
N LEU A 147 0.42 10.95 -11.35
CA LEU A 147 0.11 11.06 -9.91
C LEU A 147 1.13 10.35 -9.01
N GLY A 148 1.96 9.47 -9.58
CA GLY A 148 2.94 8.69 -8.82
C GLY A 148 2.37 7.43 -8.19
N THR A 149 2.82 7.14 -6.96
CA THR A 149 2.47 5.93 -6.21
C THR A 149 1.35 6.18 -5.22
N SER A 150 0.34 5.31 -5.21
CA SER A 150 -0.72 5.32 -4.19
C SER A 150 -0.98 3.92 -3.63
N VAL A 151 -1.61 3.86 -2.46
CA VAL A 151 -1.92 2.60 -1.78
C VAL A 151 -3.37 2.62 -1.30
N ARG A 152 -4.09 1.55 -1.61
CA ARG A 152 -5.45 1.32 -1.12
C ARG A 152 -5.50 0.08 -0.25
N PHE A 153 -6.36 0.12 0.74
CA PHE A 153 -6.68 -1.01 1.60
C PHE A 153 -8.20 -1.20 1.61
N ASN A 154 -8.66 -2.32 1.10
CA ASN A 154 -10.10 -2.63 0.95
C ASN A 154 -10.87 -1.48 0.23
N GLY A 155 -10.26 -0.95 -0.84
CA GLY A 155 -10.83 0.15 -1.63
C GLY A 155 -10.66 1.55 -1.03
N THR A 156 -10.20 1.68 0.22
CA THR A 156 -9.90 2.98 0.83
C THR A 156 -8.47 3.41 0.49
N GLU A 157 -8.31 4.57 -0.11
CA GLU A 157 -6.99 5.15 -0.38
C GLU A 157 -6.37 5.66 0.92
N LEU A 158 -5.21 5.09 1.29
CA LEU A 158 -4.47 5.43 2.52
C LEU A 158 -3.29 6.36 2.25
N ILE A 159 -2.70 6.22 1.08
CA ILE A 159 -1.53 6.99 0.61
C ILE A 159 -1.80 7.40 -0.83
N ALA A 160 -1.46 8.63 -1.19
CA ALA A 160 -1.54 9.15 -2.55
C ALA A 160 -0.34 10.05 -2.87
N ASN A 161 -0.03 10.14 -4.17
CA ASN A 161 0.96 11.08 -4.73
C ASN A 161 2.38 10.91 -4.18
N TYR A 162 2.78 9.69 -3.83
CA TYR A 162 4.18 9.40 -3.51
C TYR A 162 5.02 9.29 -4.79
N PRO A 163 6.35 9.48 -4.70
CA PRO A 163 7.22 9.43 -5.86
C PRO A 163 7.07 8.12 -6.67
N PRO A 164 7.18 8.19 -8.01
CA PRO A 164 7.01 7.03 -8.90
C PRO A 164 7.97 5.87 -8.61
N GLU A 165 9.19 6.18 -8.18
CA GLU A 165 10.24 5.21 -7.84
C GLU A 165 9.85 4.30 -6.68
N VAL A 166 8.98 4.76 -5.77
CA VAL A 166 8.48 3.97 -4.65
C VAL A 166 7.73 2.72 -5.14
N PHE A 167 6.92 2.85 -6.19
CA PHE A 167 6.25 1.70 -6.78
C PHE A 167 7.26 0.66 -7.31
N ASN A 168 8.31 1.11 -7.98
CA ASN A 168 9.33 0.19 -8.50
C ASN A 168 10.10 -0.52 -7.40
N ILE A 169 10.37 0.15 -6.27
CA ILE A 169 10.97 -0.48 -5.08
C ILE A 169 10.10 -1.65 -4.60
N LEU A 170 8.77 -1.45 -4.54
CA LEU A 170 7.83 -2.50 -4.15
C LEU A 170 7.74 -3.59 -5.22
N LEU A 171 7.63 -3.24 -6.50
CA LEU A 171 7.50 -4.17 -7.60
C LEU A 171 8.70 -5.13 -7.71
N ARG A 172 9.91 -4.64 -7.43
CA ARG A 172 11.13 -5.46 -7.44
C ARG A 172 11.09 -6.58 -6.40
N THR A 173 10.31 -6.47 -5.34
CA THR A 173 10.12 -7.57 -4.38
C THR A 173 9.48 -8.81 -5.01
N TRP A 174 8.73 -8.64 -6.10
CA TRP A 174 7.99 -9.70 -6.79
C TRP A 174 8.69 -10.19 -8.06
N ILE A 175 9.13 -9.26 -8.91
CA ILE A 175 9.71 -9.59 -10.21
C ILE A 175 11.20 -9.19 -10.34
N GLY A 176 11.82 -8.79 -9.23
CA GLY A 176 13.22 -8.42 -9.16
C GLY A 176 14.19 -9.61 -9.22
N PRO A 177 15.47 -9.37 -8.83
CA PRO A 177 16.51 -10.42 -8.87
C PRO A 177 16.26 -11.58 -7.90
N ILE A 178 15.71 -11.30 -6.72
CA ILE A 178 15.46 -12.29 -5.65
C ILE A 178 13.96 -12.30 -5.31
N PRO A 179 13.11 -12.91 -6.18
CA PRO A 179 11.68 -13.03 -5.94
C PRO A 179 11.40 -14.06 -4.84
N PRO A 180 10.16 -14.14 -4.33
CA PRO A 180 9.74 -15.18 -3.38
C PRO A 180 10.07 -16.61 -3.85
N SER A 181 9.87 -16.89 -5.15
CA SER A 181 10.36 -18.06 -5.86
C SER A 181 10.43 -17.79 -7.36
N THR A 182 11.16 -18.64 -8.10
CA THR A 182 11.19 -18.54 -9.57
C THR A 182 9.83 -18.81 -10.19
N ALA A 183 9.06 -19.75 -9.64
CA ALA A 183 7.69 -20.04 -10.08
C ALA A 183 6.75 -18.84 -9.86
N PHE A 184 6.79 -18.23 -8.68
CA PHE A 184 6.01 -17.03 -8.35
C PHE A 184 6.27 -15.89 -9.36
N LYS A 185 7.54 -15.63 -9.66
CA LYS A 185 7.91 -14.62 -10.65
C LYS A 185 7.42 -14.97 -12.06
N ALA A 186 7.61 -16.23 -12.49
CA ALA A 186 7.18 -16.72 -13.81
C ALA A 186 5.65 -16.59 -13.97
N GLN A 187 4.89 -16.90 -12.93
CA GLN A 187 3.43 -16.74 -12.90
C GLN A 187 3.02 -15.26 -13.03
N LEU A 188 3.62 -14.36 -12.28
CA LEU A 188 3.33 -12.91 -12.39
C LEU A 188 3.73 -12.31 -13.74
N LEU A 189 4.75 -12.87 -14.39
CA LEU A 189 5.17 -12.45 -15.72
C LEU A 189 4.37 -13.11 -16.86
N GLY A 190 3.41 -14.00 -16.55
CA GLY A 190 2.60 -14.69 -17.56
C GLY A 190 3.34 -15.81 -18.30
N ASP A 191 4.55 -16.20 -17.87
CA ASP A 191 5.29 -17.33 -18.43
C ASP A 191 4.67 -18.69 -18.04
N SER A 192 3.91 -18.71 -16.95
CA SER A 192 3.13 -19.87 -16.49
C SER A 192 1.83 -19.39 -15.83
N ILE A 193 0.82 -20.27 -15.87
CA ILE A 193 -0.51 -19.95 -15.29
C ILE A 193 -0.65 -20.70 -13.97
N ASP A 194 -1.16 -20.00 -12.95
CA ASP A 194 -1.58 -20.57 -11.68
C ASP A 194 -3.12 -20.46 -11.58
N MET A 195 -3.81 -21.57 -11.94
CA MET A 195 -5.28 -21.57 -11.96
C MET A 195 -5.89 -21.39 -10.57
N ASP A 196 -5.22 -21.89 -9.53
CA ASP A 196 -5.67 -21.71 -8.15
C ASP A 196 -5.55 -20.23 -7.73
N ALA A 197 -4.49 -19.54 -8.19
CA ALA A 197 -4.33 -18.11 -7.96
C ALA A 197 -5.43 -17.29 -8.65
N ASP A 198 -5.76 -17.62 -9.89
CA ASP A 198 -6.82 -16.94 -10.65
C ASP A 198 -8.20 -17.15 -10.00
N GLU A 199 -8.51 -18.37 -9.53
CA GLU A 199 -9.74 -18.66 -8.80
C GLU A 199 -9.81 -17.85 -7.50
N LEU A 200 -8.78 -17.92 -6.67
CA LEU A 200 -8.70 -17.17 -5.40
C LEU A 200 -8.73 -15.65 -5.61
N LEU A 201 -8.14 -15.14 -6.70
CA LEU A 201 -8.19 -13.73 -7.05
C LEU A 201 -9.64 -13.25 -7.29
N ASN A 202 -10.50 -14.10 -7.84
CA ASN A 202 -11.91 -13.78 -8.06
C ASN A 202 -12.75 -13.96 -6.79
N ASP A 203 -12.45 -14.97 -5.98
CA ASP A 203 -13.27 -15.37 -4.84
C ASP A 203 -13.02 -14.53 -3.59
N ILE A 204 -11.78 -14.10 -3.36
CA ILE A 204 -11.44 -13.32 -2.17
C ILE A 204 -11.94 -11.89 -2.31
N GLN A 205 -12.87 -11.50 -1.44
CA GLN A 205 -13.42 -10.16 -1.38
C GLN A 205 -13.40 -9.63 0.06
N PRO A 206 -13.20 -8.31 0.25
CA PRO A 206 -13.17 -7.72 1.58
C PRO A 206 -14.56 -7.72 2.23
N GLN A 207 -14.60 -8.06 3.50
CA GLN A 207 -15.82 -8.00 4.30
C GLN A 207 -16.24 -6.55 4.56
N SER A 208 -17.53 -6.25 4.60
CA SER A 208 -18.07 -4.91 4.83
C SER A 208 -17.53 -4.24 6.11
N SER A 209 -17.33 -5.01 7.18
CA SER A 209 -16.72 -4.53 8.43
C SER A 209 -15.25 -4.08 8.26
N ARG A 210 -14.50 -4.76 7.38
CA ARG A 210 -13.11 -4.44 7.09
C ARG A 210 -13.00 -3.23 6.16
N ILE A 211 -13.95 -3.06 5.24
CA ILE A 211 -14.07 -1.85 4.41
C ILE A 211 -14.37 -0.64 5.31
N ALA A 212 -15.38 -0.75 6.20
CA ALA A 212 -15.74 0.32 7.13
C ALA A 212 -14.58 0.67 8.08
N LEU A 213 -13.82 -0.33 8.55
CA LEU A 213 -12.64 -0.12 9.37
C LEU A 213 -11.58 0.68 8.60
N ALA A 214 -11.27 0.33 7.36
CA ALA A 214 -10.30 1.06 6.55
C ALA A 214 -10.73 2.51 6.33
N ALA A 215 -11.99 2.76 5.99
CA ALA A 215 -12.55 4.09 5.84
C ALA A 215 -12.43 4.93 7.13
N SER A 216 -12.60 4.31 8.29
CA SER A 216 -12.47 5.00 9.58
C SER A 216 -11.05 5.52 9.87
N TRP A 217 -10.01 4.97 9.22
CA TRP A 217 -8.63 5.43 9.39
C TRP A 217 -8.39 6.80 8.75
N MET A 218 -9.20 7.16 7.76
CA MET A 218 -9.13 8.44 7.04
C MET A 218 -10.09 9.49 7.61
N ALA A 219 -10.99 9.09 8.51
CA ALA A 219 -11.88 10.04 9.18
C ALA A 219 -11.06 11.01 10.05
N PRO A 220 -11.38 12.32 10.05
CA PRO A 220 -10.78 13.26 10.99
C PRO A 220 -11.05 12.76 12.42
N ALA A 221 -10.05 12.92 13.30
CA ALA A 221 -10.25 12.61 14.71
C ALA A 221 -11.51 13.35 15.22
N PRO A 222 -12.41 12.68 15.98
CA PRO A 222 -13.54 13.38 16.54
C PRO A 222 -13.00 14.55 17.34
N GLU A 223 -13.46 15.75 16.99
CA GLU A 223 -13.19 16.94 17.78
C GLU A 223 -13.73 16.65 19.17
N VAL A 224 -12.86 16.35 20.12
CA VAL A 224 -13.23 16.26 21.53
C VAL A 224 -13.68 17.68 21.88
N ALA A 225 -15.00 17.86 21.87
CA ALA A 225 -15.60 19.07 22.40
C ALA A 225 -15.07 19.20 23.83
N SER A 226 -14.14 20.11 24.02
CA SER A 226 -13.64 20.50 25.34
C SER A 226 -14.75 21.27 26.04
N SER A 227 -15.78 20.54 26.46
CA SER A 227 -16.72 21.01 27.48
C SER A 227 -16.19 20.54 28.84
N GLN A 228 -15.12 21.17 29.29
CA GLN A 228 -14.87 21.25 30.71
C GLN A 228 -15.77 22.35 31.24
N PRO A 229 -16.69 22.06 32.14
CA PRO A 229 -17.19 23.07 33.03
C PRO A 229 -16.05 23.41 33.98
N GLU A 230 -15.63 24.66 33.95
CA GLU A 230 -14.81 25.28 34.95
C GLU A 230 -15.54 25.16 36.31
N ALA A 231 -15.12 24.19 37.12
CA ALA A 231 -15.49 24.10 38.52
C ALA A 231 -14.26 24.54 39.30
N GLU A 232 -14.32 25.83 39.66
CA GLU A 232 -13.61 26.47 40.77
C GLU A 232 -13.73 25.60 42.03
N LEU A 233 -12.59 25.13 42.59
CA LEU A 233 -12.34 24.98 44.02
C LEU A 233 -10.88 24.51 44.23
N ALA A 234 -10.05 25.42 44.68
CA ALA A 234 -8.82 25.13 45.42
C ALA A 234 -9.17 25.02 46.94
N PRO A 235 -8.23 24.73 47.82
CA PRO A 235 -6.97 24.00 47.77
C PRO A 235 -6.84 22.93 48.89
N GLU A 236 -5.63 22.34 48.95
CA GLU A 236 -5.04 21.68 50.12
C GLU A 236 -5.24 20.17 50.23
N LEU A 237 -4.16 19.44 49.89
CA LEU A 237 -3.58 18.49 50.83
C LEU A 237 -2.27 17.85 50.26
N ALA A 238 -1.20 18.19 51.00
CA ALA A 238 0.00 17.41 51.33
C ALA A 238 0.54 16.32 50.35
N LEU A 239 1.80 16.58 49.98
CA LEU A 239 2.78 15.60 49.48
C LEU A 239 2.83 14.36 50.33
N GLU A 240 2.55 13.19 49.74
CA GLU A 240 3.19 11.95 50.12
C GLU A 240 4.00 11.41 48.92
N VAL A 241 5.31 11.39 49.10
CA VAL A 241 6.30 10.74 48.20
C VAL A 241 6.22 9.24 48.45
N PRO A 242 5.96 8.41 47.45
CA PRO A 242 6.14 6.97 47.62
C PRO A 242 7.62 6.65 47.63
N LYS A 243 8.03 5.94 48.67
CA LYS A 243 9.38 5.39 48.85
C LYS A 243 9.72 4.45 47.69
N GLU A 244 10.89 4.68 47.10
CA GLU A 244 11.58 3.77 46.19
C GLU A 244 11.67 2.35 46.78
N ASN A 245 11.27 1.35 46.00
CA ASN A 245 11.40 -0.06 46.34
C ASN A 245 12.72 -0.58 45.72
N PRO A 246 13.72 -0.94 46.52
CA PRO A 246 15.04 -1.34 46.03
C PRO A 246 15.10 -2.74 45.40
N GLU A 247 13.97 -3.47 45.30
CA GLU A 247 13.94 -4.80 44.69
C GLU A 247 13.82 -4.79 43.17
N ALA A 248 13.39 -3.68 42.55
CA ALA A 248 13.24 -3.61 41.10
C ALA A 248 14.56 -3.39 40.32
N GLU A 249 15.59 -2.82 40.96
CA GLU A 249 16.91 -2.64 40.34
C GLU A 249 17.75 -3.91 40.28
N ALA A 250 17.51 -4.86 41.18
CA ALA A 250 18.28 -6.12 41.22
C ALA A 250 17.87 -7.10 40.10
N GLU A 251 16.62 -7.03 39.63
CA GLU A 251 16.11 -7.92 38.58
C GLU A 251 16.52 -7.46 37.16
N MET A 252 16.72 -6.16 36.94
CA MET A 252 17.22 -5.62 35.67
C MET A 252 18.72 -5.89 35.47
N ALA A 253 19.54 -5.88 36.55
CA ALA A 253 20.95 -6.16 36.46
C ALA A 253 21.27 -7.65 36.23
N ALA A 254 20.38 -8.56 36.64
CA ALA A 254 20.52 -10.00 36.40
C ALA A 254 20.18 -10.42 34.96
N ALA A 255 19.31 -9.65 34.27
CA ALA A 255 18.94 -9.92 32.86
C ALA A 255 20.06 -9.50 31.89
N GLU A 256 20.78 -8.43 32.19
CA GLU A 256 21.84 -7.90 31.31
C GLU A 256 23.12 -8.77 31.33
N THR A 257 23.41 -9.45 32.46
CA THR A 257 24.57 -10.37 32.58
C THR A 257 24.35 -11.69 31.84
N THR A 258 23.13 -12.17 31.72
CA THR A 258 22.84 -13.44 31.02
C THR A 258 22.89 -13.29 29.49
N GLU A 259 22.59 -12.10 28.94
CA GLU A 259 22.64 -11.85 27.49
C GLU A 259 24.08 -11.68 26.98
N THR A 260 24.98 -11.14 27.82
CA THR A 260 26.41 -10.96 27.48
C THR A 260 27.18 -12.30 27.49
N ASP A 261 26.82 -13.23 28.35
CA ASP A 261 27.47 -14.55 28.42
C ASP A 261 27.02 -15.45 27.22
N ALA A 262 25.76 -15.34 26.76
CA ALA A 262 25.28 -16.07 25.59
C ALA A 262 25.91 -15.57 24.27
N ALA A 263 26.15 -14.25 24.17
CA ALA A 263 26.82 -13.68 23.01
C ALA A 263 28.31 -14.08 22.92
N ASN A 264 29.00 -14.17 24.03
CA ASN A 264 30.42 -14.57 24.08
C ASN A 264 30.61 -16.06 23.79
N GLN A 265 29.67 -16.94 24.17
CA GLN A 265 29.71 -18.36 23.82
C GLN A 265 29.52 -18.63 22.34
N LEU A 266 28.67 -17.85 21.67
CA LEU A 266 28.43 -17.96 20.22
C LEU A 266 29.65 -17.50 19.38
N GLU A 267 30.43 -16.55 19.85
CA GLU A 267 31.64 -16.09 19.16
C GLU A 267 32.79 -17.08 19.27
N THR A 268 32.95 -17.76 20.42
CA THR A 268 33.95 -18.83 20.61
C THR A 268 33.65 -20.06 19.76
N GLU A 269 32.39 -20.46 19.65
CA GLU A 269 31.98 -21.62 18.82
C GLU A 269 32.18 -21.38 17.31
N LYS A 270 31.96 -20.14 16.84
CA LYS A 270 32.26 -19.74 15.46
C LYS A 270 33.77 -19.78 15.14
N THR A 271 34.63 -19.43 16.08
CA THR A 271 36.08 -19.41 15.86
C THR A 271 36.65 -20.83 15.80
N ASP A 272 36.13 -21.75 16.61
CA ASP A 272 36.52 -23.17 16.58
C ASP A 272 36.06 -23.87 15.31
N LEU A 273 34.84 -23.54 14.80
CA LEU A 273 34.36 -24.12 13.54
C LEU A 273 35.18 -23.64 12.33
N ALA A 274 35.61 -22.39 12.31
CA ALA A 274 36.44 -21.81 11.25
C ALA A 274 37.83 -22.47 11.22
N SER A 275 38.42 -22.73 12.40
CA SER A 275 39.72 -23.37 12.54
C SER A 275 39.70 -24.86 12.10
N SER A 276 38.60 -25.57 12.37
CA SER A 276 38.46 -26.98 11.98
C SER A 276 38.25 -27.15 10.44
N VAL A 277 37.57 -26.19 9.79
CA VAL A 277 37.38 -26.19 8.32
C VAL A 277 38.72 -25.91 7.60
N GLN A 278 39.55 -25.02 8.13
CA GLN A 278 40.88 -24.73 7.54
C GLN A 278 41.84 -25.92 7.69
N ALA A 279 41.83 -26.62 8.82
CA ALA A 279 42.66 -27.82 9.02
C ALA A 279 42.30 -28.97 8.05
N THR A 280 41.00 -29.16 7.74
CA THR A 280 40.52 -30.16 6.84
C THR A 280 40.84 -29.83 5.38
N ALA A 281 40.89 -28.56 5.00
CA ALA A 281 41.27 -28.13 3.65
C ALA A 281 42.74 -28.28 3.36
N GLN A 282 43.61 -28.09 4.34
CA GLN A 282 45.08 -28.31 4.19
C GLN A 282 45.47 -29.79 4.11
N ALA A 283 44.78 -30.68 4.81
CA ALA A 283 45.05 -32.14 4.75
C ALA A 283 44.69 -32.77 3.38
N LYS A 284 43.91 -32.09 2.53
CA LYS A 284 43.48 -32.57 1.21
C LYS A 284 44.35 -32.06 0.05
N ALA A 285 45.36 -31.25 0.33
CA ALA A 285 46.20 -30.55 -0.66
C ALA A 285 47.64 -31.13 -0.79
N GLU A 286 48.00 -32.23 -0.11
CA GLU A 286 49.27 -32.91 -0.37
C GLU A 286 49.13 -33.90 -1.53
N PRO A 287 49.92 -33.78 -2.62
CA PRO A 287 49.93 -34.71 -3.73
C PRO A 287 50.77 -35.93 -3.39
N LEU A 288 50.31 -37.08 -3.85
CA LEU A 288 51.06 -38.35 -3.96
C LEU A 288 52.14 -38.26 -5.06
#